data_aaacd95d9258dbd1f78dbac600bb3ead
#
_entry.id   aaacd95d9258dbd1f78dbac600bb3ead
#
_cell.length_a   1.000
_cell.length_b   1.000
_cell.length_c   1.000
_cell.angle_alpha   90.00
_cell.angle_beta   90.00
_cell.angle_gamma   90.00
#
_symmetry.space_group_name_H-M   'P 1'
#
loop_
_entity.id
_entity.type
_entity.pdbx_description
1 polymer ?
#
loop_
_entity_poly.entity_id
_entity_poly.type
_entity_poly.pdbx_seq_one_letter_code
_entity_poly.pdbx_strand_id
1 'polypeptide(L)'
;MSMAFVIFFIIFMLLIFVFVAGIVYWAISHANKNNKEYQAFATAHGYQFEKAQGSDYYRDYSSKKTSSGLVITISQNPYVEKYANFSHYPFGRGYKKMVAYVISGDYQGTSFQAYTYLFTGNEFEKPGSGGVFSIVMIECPNAPKGQLSDKMFYENGFLCEYQRGNLNVETIHDRVNQLGNIAQGL
;
A
#
# COMPACT_ATOMS: atom_id res chain seq x y z
N MET A 1 -21.57 42.75 -21.29
CA MET A 1 -20.74 41.58 -21.66
C MET A 1 -21.08 41.24 -23.09
N SER A 2 -20.09 41.07 -23.97
CA SER A 2 -20.36 40.67 -25.35
C SER A 2 -20.79 39.21 -25.39
N MET A 3 -21.77 38.87 -26.21
CA MET A 3 -22.28 37.51 -26.42
C MET A 3 -21.13 36.52 -26.74
N ALA A 4 -20.12 36.99 -27.46
CA ALA A 4 -18.90 36.25 -27.79
C ALA A 4 -18.11 35.81 -26.53
N PHE A 5 -18.03 36.65 -25.50
CA PHE A 5 -17.35 36.31 -24.26
C PHE A 5 -18.07 35.20 -23.48
N VAL A 6 -19.41 35.24 -23.46
CA VAL A 6 -20.22 34.18 -22.80
C VAL A 6 -20.05 32.84 -23.51
N ILE A 7 -20.07 32.84 -24.83
CA ILE A 7 -19.87 31.61 -25.63
C ILE A 7 -18.46 31.06 -25.39
N PHE A 8 -17.43 31.89 -25.44
CA PHE A 8 -16.05 31.49 -25.17
C PHE A 8 -15.92 30.86 -23.77
N PHE A 9 -16.53 31.48 -22.75
CA PHE A 9 -16.49 30.98 -21.38
C PHE A 9 -17.17 29.61 -21.24
N ILE A 10 -18.32 29.41 -21.90
CA ILE A 10 -19.02 28.12 -21.90
C ILE A 10 -18.17 27.03 -22.56
N ILE A 11 -17.57 27.32 -23.70
CA ILE A 11 -16.70 26.36 -24.40
C ILE A 11 -15.49 26.01 -23.53
N PHE A 12 -14.85 26.99 -22.90
CA PHE A 12 -13.73 26.78 -22.00
C PHE A 12 -14.09 25.90 -20.81
N MET A 13 -15.25 26.13 -20.17
CA MET A 13 -15.73 25.30 -19.06
C MET A 13 -16.04 23.87 -19.51
N LEU A 14 -16.60 23.67 -20.70
CA LEU A 14 -16.82 22.35 -21.25
C LEU A 14 -15.51 21.58 -21.50
N LEU A 15 -14.48 22.26 -22.02
CA LEU A 15 -13.15 21.66 -22.23
C LEU A 15 -12.53 21.21 -20.90
N ILE A 16 -12.61 22.04 -19.86
CA ILE A 16 -12.12 21.65 -18.51
C ILE A 16 -12.88 20.42 -18.00
N PHE A 17 -14.20 20.39 -18.14
CA PHE A 17 -15.02 19.28 -17.69
C PHE A 17 -14.65 17.97 -18.40
N VAL A 18 -14.49 18.00 -19.71
CA VAL A 18 -14.03 16.83 -20.50
C VAL A 18 -12.65 16.36 -20.09
N PHE A 19 -11.73 17.30 -19.86
CA PHE A 19 -10.38 16.98 -19.40
C PHE A 19 -10.38 16.30 -18.01
N VAL A 20 -11.10 16.84 -17.06
CA VAL A 20 -11.24 16.26 -15.71
C VAL A 20 -11.90 14.88 -15.77
N ALA A 21 -12.97 14.74 -16.55
CA ALA A 21 -13.64 13.44 -16.75
C ALA A 21 -12.69 12.39 -17.36
N GLY A 22 -11.84 12.80 -18.32
CA GLY A 22 -10.81 11.94 -18.90
C GLY A 22 -9.77 11.45 -17.88
N ILE A 23 -9.30 12.33 -17.01
CA ILE A 23 -8.35 11.97 -15.93
C ILE A 23 -9.00 10.98 -14.96
N VAL A 24 -10.23 11.25 -14.53
CA VAL A 24 -10.96 10.37 -13.60
C VAL A 24 -11.20 8.99 -14.22
N TYR A 25 -11.64 8.95 -15.49
CA TYR A 25 -11.83 7.70 -16.20
C TYR A 25 -10.53 6.89 -16.32
N TRP A 26 -9.43 7.56 -16.68
CA TRP A 26 -8.12 6.92 -16.77
C TRP A 26 -7.66 6.34 -15.43
N ALA A 27 -7.81 7.10 -14.34
CA ALA A 27 -7.43 6.67 -12.98
C ALA A 27 -8.25 5.44 -12.53
N ILE A 28 -9.58 5.45 -12.76
CA ILE A 28 -10.45 4.31 -12.43
C ILE A 28 -10.09 3.08 -13.26
N SER A 29 -9.87 3.28 -14.57
CA SER A 29 -9.51 2.19 -15.48
C SER A 29 -8.18 1.54 -15.09
N HIS A 30 -7.18 2.34 -14.71
CA HIS A 30 -5.88 1.86 -14.27
C HIS A 30 -5.97 1.07 -12.95
N ALA A 31 -6.71 1.59 -11.97
CA ALA A 31 -6.94 0.88 -10.70
C ALA A 31 -7.67 -0.45 -10.91
N ASN A 32 -8.67 -0.48 -11.79
CA ASN A 32 -9.39 -1.71 -12.12
C ASN A 32 -8.51 -2.75 -12.84
N LYS A 33 -7.59 -2.32 -13.69
CA LYS A 33 -6.64 -3.21 -14.36
C LYS A 33 -5.72 -3.87 -13.33
N ASN A 34 -5.14 -3.10 -12.43
CA ASN A 34 -4.28 -3.63 -11.39
C ASN A 34 -5.04 -4.61 -10.48
N ASN A 35 -6.24 -4.28 -10.03
CA ASN A 35 -7.06 -5.20 -9.23
C ASN A 35 -7.29 -6.54 -9.94
N LYS A 36 -7.57 -6.54 -11.24
CA LYS A 36 -7.76 -7.76 -12.02
C LYS A 36 -6.48 -8.59 -12.12
N GLU A 37 -5.33 -7.97 -12.28
CA GLU A 37 -4.04 -8.63 -12.36
C GLU A 37 -3.70 -9.35 -11.04
N TYR A 38 -3.80 -8.64 -9.92
CA TYR A 38 -3.56 -9.24 -8.59
C TYR A 38 -4.55 -10.35 -8.27
N GLN A 39 -5.84 -10.15 -8.60
CA GLN A 39 -6.86 -11.17 -8.39
C GLN A 39 -6.63 -12.39 -9.27
N ALA A 40 -6.26 -12.21 -10.54
CA ALA A 40 -5.96 -13.30 -11.46
C ALA A 40 -4.77 -14.13 -10.98
N PHE A 41 -3.69 -13.48 -10.53
CA PHE A 41 -2.53 -14.14 -9.97
C PHE A 41 -2.91 -14.96 -8.72
N ALA A 42 -3.63 -14.37 -7.77
CA ALA A 42 -4.03 -15.05 -6.56
C ALA A 42 -4.94 -16.26 -6.87
N THR A 43 -5.91 -16.10 -7.77
CA THR A 43 -6.81 -17.18 -8.18
C THR A 43 -6.06 -18.33 -8.87
N ALA A 44 -5.10 -18.00 -9.75
CA ALA A 44 -4.32 -19.01 -10.48
C ALA A 44 -3.46 -19.87 -9.55
N HIS A 45 -3.05 -19.35 -8.40
CA HIS A 45 -2.19 -20.05 -7.44
C HIS A 45 -2.95 -20.52 -6.17
N GLY A 46 -4.27 -20.30 -6.09
CA GLY A 46 -5.08 -20.67 -4.93
C GLY A 46 -4.82 -19.79 -3.69
N TYR A 47 -4.31 -18.56 -3.88
CA TYR A 47 -4.05 -17.59 -2.81
C TYR A 47 -5.30 -16.77 -2.49
N GLN A 48 -5.33 -16.23 -1.28
CA GLN A 48 -6.33 -15.26 -0.88
C GLN A 48 -5.93 -13.86 -1.40
N PHE A 49 -6.91 -13.09 -1.84
CA PHE A 49 -6.72 -11.73 -2.32
C PHE A 49 -7.69 -10.77 -1.63
N GLU A 50 -7.14 -9.77 -0.97
CA GLU A 50 -7.92 -8.64 -0.45
C GLU A 50 -7.73 -7.44 -1.37
N LYS A 51 -8.85 -7.03 -1.98
CA LYS A 51 -8.90 -5.97 -3.00
C LYS A 51 -8.25 -4.67 -2.49
N ALA A 52 -7.53 -4.00 -3.39
CA ALA A 52 -7.07 -2.64 -3.13
C ALA A 52 -8.23 -1.73 -2.74
N GLN A 53 -8.04 -0.98 -1.70
CA GLN A 53 -8.97 0.02 -1.20
C GLN A 53 -8.79 1.32 -2.00
N GLY A 54 -9.10 1.34 -3.31
CA GLY A 54 -8.94 2.52 -4.15
C GLY A 54 -9.70 3.73 -3.60
N SER A 55 -11.02 3.71 -3.70
CA SER A 55 -11.90 4.75 -3.15
C SER A 55 -12.47 4.41 -1.78
N ASP A 56 -12.48 3.15 -1.39
CA ASP A 56 -13.00 2.67 -0.12
C ASP A 56 -11.94 2.83 0.96
N TYR A 57 -11.65 4.08 1.29
CA TYR A 57 -10.89 4.41 2.49
C TYR A 57 -11.72 3.99 3.69
N TYR A 58 -11.38 2.87 4.29
CA TYR A 58 -11.83 2.60 5.63
C TYR A 58 -11.12 3.62 6.53
N ARG A 59 -11.80 4.71 6.80
CA ARG A 59 -11.34 5.72 7.75
C ARG A 59 -12.06 5.41 9.05
N ASP A 60 -11.40 4.72 9.96
CA ASP A 60 -11.81 4.73 11.33
C ASP A 60 -11.39 6.08 11.94
N TYR A 61 -12.37 6.95 12.13
CA TYR A 61 -12.18 8.25 12.76
C TYR A 61 -12.27 8.09 14.27
N SER A 62 -11.29 7.45 14.88
CA SER A 62 -11.17 7.50 16.33
C SER A 62 -10.73 8.90 16.75
N SER A 63 -11.63 9.64 17.40
CA SER A 63 -11.32 10.97 17.94
C SER A 63 -10.49 10.85 19.22
N LYS A 64 -9.22 11.26 19.17
CA LYS A 64 -8.38 11.42 20.36
C LYS A 64 -8.49 12.84 20.87
N LYS A 65 -9.04 13.04 22.08
CA LYS A 65 -8.98 14.34 22.76
C LYS A 65 -7.54 14.61 23.21
N THR A 66 -6.95 15.65 22.69
CA THR A 66 -5.69 16.20 23.22
C THR A 66 -5.95 17.10 24.42
N SER A 67 -4.98 17.24 25.30
CA SER A 67 -5.04 18.09 26.50
C SER A 67 -5.34 19.57 26.22
N SER A 68 -5.24 20.02 24.97
CA SER A 68 -5.58 21.37 24.50
C SER A 68 -7.03 21.54 24.05
N GLY A 69 -7.89 20.52 24.20
CA GLY A 69 -9.29 20.59 23.77
C GLY A 69 -9.53 20.46 22.27
N LEU A 70 -8.48 20.40 21.47
CA LEU A 70 -8.56 20.10 20.03
C LEU A 70 -8.83 18.61 19.82
N VAL A 71 -9.94 18.31 19.15
CA VAL A 71 -10.26 16.96 18.71
C VAL A 71 -9.44 16.67 17.45
N ILE A 72 -8.31 15.96 17.59
CA ILE A 72 -7.56 15.45 16.45
C ILE A 72 -8.17 14.10 16.09
N THR A 73 -8.82 14.04 14.95
CA THR A 73 -9.34 12.79 14.41
C THR A 73 -8.19 12.04 13.75
N ILE A 74 -7.67 11.01 14.43
CA ILE A 74 -6.66 10.11 13.86
C ILE A 74 -7.44 9.03 13.11
N SER A 75 -7.29 9.02 11.80
CA SER A 75 -7.82 7.96 10.95
C SER A 75 -6.90 6.74 11.07
N GLN A 76 -7.35 5.69 11.74
CA GLN A 76 -6.70 4.38 11.72
C GLN A 76 -7.31 3.55 10.60
N ASN A 77 -6.45 3.00 9.73
CA ASN A 77 -6.88 2.07 8.71
C ASN A 77 -6.73 0.64 9.30
N PRO A 78 -7.81 -0.14 9.45
CA PRO A 78 -7.74 -1.47 10.03
C PRO A 78 -6.82 -2.43 9.26
N TYR A 79 -6.63 -2.21 7.97
CA TYR A 79 -5.64 -2.97 7.19
C TYR A 79 -4.21 -2.62 7.57
N VAL A 80 -3.93 -1.37 7.91
CA VAL A 80 -2.62 -0.96 8.42
C VAL A 80 -2.34 -1.60 9.76
N GLU A 81 -3.33 -1.66 10.64
CA GLU A 81 -3.21 -2.33 11.93
C GLU A 81 -2.98 -3.84 11.76
N LYS A 82 -3.73 -4.47 10.86
CA LYS A 82 -3.66 -5.92 10.60
C LYS A 82 -2.36 -6.34 9.91
N TYR A 83 -1.88 -5.57 8.91
CA TYR A 83 -0.80 -6.00 8.01
C TYR A 83 0.50 -5.20 8.13
N ALA A 84 0.48 -4.03 8.73
CA ALA A 84 1.60 -3.09 8.72
C ALA A 84 1.92 -2.53 10.12
N ASN A 85 1.62 -3.29 11.18
CA ASN A 85 1.90 -2.92 12.56
C ASN A 85 3.32 -3.33 12.96
N PHE A 86 4.31 -2.70 12.31
CA PHE A 86 5.73 -2.90 12.56
C PHE A 86 6.41 -1.57 12.88
N SER A 87 7.54 -1.65 13.60
CA SER A 87 8.34 -0.48 14.00
C SER A 87 9.46 -0.15 13.00
N HIS A 88 9.92 -1.15 12.24
CA HIS A 88 11.00 -0.99 11.27
C HIS A 88 10.56 -0.23 10.02
N TYR A 89 11.50 0.49 9.39
CA TYR A 89 11.28 1.14 8.10
C TYR A 89 10.87 0.12 7.03
N PRO A 90 9.88 0.41 6.15
CA PRO A 90 9.16 1.69 5.95
C PRO A 90 7.97 1.91 6.89
N PHE A 91 7.68 0.98 7.78
CA PHE A 91 6.58 1.06 8.75
C PHE A 91 6.89 2.06 9.88
N GLY A 92 5.88 2.37 10.69
CA GLY A 92 6.04 3.31 11.79
C GLY A 92 6.34 4.76 11.37
N ARG A 93 6.33 5.06 10.08
CA ARG A 93 6.64 6.38 9.51
C ARG A 93 5.41 7.02 8.88
N GLY A 94 5.48 8.36 8.77
CA GLY A 94 4.49 9.15 8.07
C GLY A 94 3.16 9.30 8.79
N TYR A 95 2.34 10.19 8.25
CA TYR A 95 1.05 10.58 8.82
C TYR A 95 -0.11 9.76 8.26
N LYS A 96 -0.14 9.57 6.94
CA LYS A 96 -1.18 8.80 6.25
C LYS A 96 -0.58 7.49 5.75
N LYS A 97 -1.11 6.38 6.22
CA LYS A 97 -0.65 5.03 5.88
C LYS A 97 -1.74 4.29 5.14
N MET A 98 -1.37 3.47 4.18
CA MET A 98 -2.30 2.66 3.40
C MET A 98 -1.69 1.31 3.08
N VAL A 99 -2.52 0.28 3.10
CA VAL A 99 -2.22 -1.08 2.62
C VAL A 99 -3.16 -1.40 1.48
N ALA A 100 -2.64 -1.95 0.40
CA ALA A 100 -3.42 -2.30 -0.78
C ALA A 100 -2.91 -3.59 -1.42
N TYR A 101 -3.79 -4.30 -2.14
CA TYR A 101 -3.46 -5.50 -2.92
C TYR A 101 -2.83 -6.61 -2.08
N VAL A 102 -3.45 -6.96 -0.95
CA VAL A 102 -2.93 -8.01 -0.08
C VAL A 102 -3.18 -9.38 -0.71
N ILE A 103 -2.11 -10.10 -0.95
CA ILE A 103 -2.11 -11.50 -1.38
C ILE A 103 -1.50 -12.32 -0.25
N SER A 104 -2.17 -13.36 0.19
CA SER A 104 -1.69 -14.25 1.24
C SER A 104 -1.96 -15.71 0.91
N GLY A 105 -1.08 -16.59 1.33
CA GLY A 105 -1.22 -18.01 1.08
C GLY A 105 -0.01 -18.80 1.54
N ASP A 106 0.08 -20.02 1.04
CA ASP A 106 1.23 -20.90 1.25
C ASP A 106 1.92 -21.19 -0.10
N TYR A 107 3.22 -21.00 -0.14
CA TYR A 107 4.05 -21.31 -1.29
C TYR A 107 5.17 -22.27 -0.86
N GLN A 108 5.12 -23.51 -1.34
CA GLN A 108 6.08 -24.57 -1.02
C GLN A 108 6.25 -24.82 0.50
N GLY A 109 5.14 -24.76 1.26
CA GLY A 109 5.17 -24.97 2.70
C GLY A 109 5.58 -23.72 3.50
N THR A 110 5.70 -22.56 2.85
CA THR A 110 6.02 -21.28 3.49
C THR A 110 4.80 -20.37 3.44
N SER A 111 4.23 -20.06 4.60
CA SER A 111 3.13 -19.09 4.72
C SER A 111 3.66 -17.69 4.47
N PHE A 112 3.01 -16.94 3.57
CA PHE A 112 3.45 -15.62 3.17
C PHE A 112 2.31 -14.60 3.08
N GLN A 113 2.70 -13.33 3.14
CA GLN A 113 1.86 -12.18 2.83
C GLN A 113 2.62 -11.21 1.92
N ALA A 114 1.96 -10.70 0.89
CA ALA A 114 2.53 -9.73 -0.04
C ALA A 114 1.54 -8.61 -0.31
N TYR A 115 1.97 -7.35 -0.26
CA TYR A 115 1.10 -6.19 -0.47
C TYR A 115 1.87 -4.93 -0.84
N THR A 116 1.14 -3.93 -1.30
CA THR A 116 1.65 -2.57 -1.46
C THR A 116 1.37 -1.76 -0.21
N TYR A 117 2.41 -1.17 0.36
CA TYR A 117 2.34 -0.24 1.48
C TYR A 117 2.68 1.16 1.02
N LEU A 118 1.89 2.14 1.44
CA LEU A 118 2.12 3.54 1.15
C LEU A 118 2.06 4.35 2.44
N PHE A 119 2.99 5.29 2.59
CA PHE A 119 2.86 6.34 3.59
C PHE A 119 3.18 7.71 2.99
N THR A 120 2.56 8.75 3.53
CA THR A 120 2.89 10.15 3.21
C THR A 120 3.59 10.78 4.40
N GLY A 121 4.62 11.58 4.13
CA GLY A 121 5.30 12.34 5.16
C GLY A 121 4.38 13.33 5.86
N ASN A 122 4.78 13.79 7.02
CA ASN A 122 4.10 14.84 7.75
C ASN A 122 4.19 16.14 6.95
N GLU A 123 3.13 16.95 6.93
CA GLU A 123 3.12 18.24 6.22
C GLU A 123 4.23 19.20 6.72
N PHE A 124 4.71 18.98 7.95
CA PHE A 124 5.81 19.73 8.58
C PHE A 124 7.21 19.12 8.34
N GLU A 125 7.30 17.89 7.83
CA GLU A 125 8.55 17.32 7.36
C GLU A 125 8.73 17.65 5.88
N LYS A 126 9.98 17.54 5.39
CA LYS A 126 10.33 17.90 4.00
C LYS A 126 9.27 17.37 3.02
N PRO A 127 8.74 18.24 2.12
CA PRO A 127 7.83 17.80 1.06
C PRO A 127 8.44 16.60 0.31
N GLY A 128 7.69 15.49 0.23
CA GLY A 128 8.17 14.27 -0.41
C GLY A 128 8.73 13.18 0.50
N SER A 129 8.66 13.32 1.84
CA SER A 129 9.07 12.30 2.80
C SER A 129 8.10 11.11 2.89
N GLY A 130 7.52 10.67 1.78
CA GLY A 130 6.65 9.51 1.69
C GLY A 130 7.17 8.51 0.67
N GLY A 131 6.44 7.42 0.50
CA GLY A 131 6.78 6.45 -0.53
C GLY A 131 5.76 5.33 -0.68
N VAL A 132 5.88 4.66 -1.81
CA VAL A 132 5.18 3.42 -2.12
C VAL A 132 6.19 2.29 -2.02
N PHE A 133 5.81 1.22 -1.35
CA PHE A 133 6.68 0.06 -1.11
C PHE A 133 5.92 -1.23 -1.39
N SER A 134 6.57 -2.14 -2.07
CA SER A 134 6.13 -3.53 -2.15
C SER A 134 6.70 -4.30 -0.97
N ILE A 135 5.86 -4.97 -0.25
CA ILE A 135 6.19 -5.75 0.94
C ILE A 135 5.97 -7.23 0.62
N VAL A 136 6.92 -8.06 0.96
CA VAL A 136 6.74 -9.51 1.05
C VAL A 136 7.27 -9.97 2.40
N MET A 137 6.49 -10.78 3.10
CA MET A 137 6.86 -11.31 4.40
C MET A 137 6.45 -12.77 4.53
N ILE A 138 7.21 -13.51 5.31
CA ILE A 138 6.91 -14.89 5.68
C ILE A 138 6.81 -15.02 7.19
N GLU A 139 6.02 -15.98 7.63
CA GLU A 139 6.03 -16.38 9.04
C GLU A 139 7.35 -17.08 9.35
N CYS A 140 8.04 -16.61 10.38
CA CYS A 140 9.34 -17.13 10.79
C CYS A 140 9.38 -17.15 12.32
N PRO A 141 9.03 -18.30 12.96
CA PRO A 141 8.93 -18.37 14.42
C PRO A 141 10.23 -18.03 15.16
N ASN A 142 11.37 -18.28 14.53
CA ASN A 142 12.67 -18.00 15.10
C ASN A 142 13.39 -16.92 14.30
N ALA A 143 14.07 -16.00 14.97
CA ALA A 143 14.86 -14.99 14.30
C ALA A 143 15.97 -15.63 13.45
N PRO A 144 16.16 -15.19 12.19
CA PRO A 144 17.24 -15.67 11.36
C PRO A 144 18.61 -15.46 12.00
N LYS A 145 19.51 -16.41 11.86
CA LYS A 145 20.86 -16.35 12.46
C LYS A 145 21.83 -15.48 11.67
N GLY A 146 21.52 -15.18 10.41
CA GLY A 146 22.38 -14.42 9.50
C GLY A 146 22.16 -12.91 9.57
N GLN A 147 23.08 -12.16 8.98
CA GLN A 147 22.92 -10.72 8.80
C GLN A 147 21.86 -10.46 7.73
N LEU A 148 20.83 -9.70 8.08
CA LEU A 148 19.80 -9.27 7.14
C LEU A 148 20.31 -8.11 6.29
N SER A 149 19.84 -8.03 5.05
CA SER A 149 20.10 -6.87 4.19
C SER A 149 19.38 -5.62 4.70
N ASP A 150 19.84 -4.44 4.26
CA ASP A 150 19.24 -3.14 4.64
C ASP A 150 17.76 -3.01 4.31
N LYS A 151 17.25 -3.89 3.43
CA LYS A 151 15.84 -3.91 2.99
C LYS A 151 15.03 -5.04 3.64
N MET A 152 15.60 -5.70 4.64
CA MET A 152 14.97 -6.78 5.37
C MET A 152 15.00 -6.51 6.87
N PHE A 153 13.98 -7.00 7.56
CA PHE A 153 13.96 -6.99 9.02
C PHE A 153 13.14 -8.18 9.55
N TYR A 154 13.38 -8.50 10.79
CA TYR A 154 12.61 -9.49 11.53
C TYR A 154 11.93 -8.82 12.72
N GLU A 155 10.62 -8.97 12.81
CA GLU A 155 9.81 -8.41 13.90
C GLU A 155 8.51 -9.20 14.06
N ASN A 156 8.09 -9.45 15.29
CA ASN A 156 6.82 -10.09 15.63
C ASN A 156 6.60 -11.49 15.01
N GLY A 157 7.68 -12.27 14.79
CA GLY A 157 7.58 -13.58 14.15
C GLY A 157 7.47 -13.55 12.62
N PHE A 158 7.73 -12.40 12.00
CA PHE A 158 7.78 -12.24 10.54
C PHE A 158 9.15 -11.82 10.08
N LEU A 159 9.63 -12.48 9.04
CA LEU A 159 10.76 -12.02 8.25
C LEU A 159 10.23 -11.28 7.03
N CYS A 160 10.58 -10.02 6.92
CA CYS A 160 10.01 -9.07 5.96
C CYS A 160 11.08 -8.52 5.02
N GLU A 161 10.75 -8.42 3.74
CA GLU A 161 11.49 -7.67 2.73
C GLU A 161 10.63 -6.55 2.16
N TYR A 162 11.23 -5.38 1.96
CA TYR A 162 10.59 -4.26 1.30
C TYR A 162 11.41 -3.71 0.13
N GLN A 163 10.70 -3.29 -0.92
CA GLN A 163 11.30 -2.62 -2.08
C GLN A 163 10.49 -1.38 -2.43
N ARG A 164 11.11 -0.37 -3.03
CA ARG A 164 10.38 0.81 -3.53
C ARG A 164 9.53 0.44 -4.73
N GLY A 165 8.30 0.97 -4.78
CA GLY A 165 7.34 0.76 -5.86
C GLY A 165 6.15 -0.10 -5.45
N ASN A 166 5.24 -0.29 -6.38
CA ASN A 166 4.08 -1.18 -6.19
C ASN A 166 4.53 -2.64 -6.17
N LEU A 167 3.72 -3.50 -5.54
CA LEU A 167 3.93 -4.93 -5.59
C LEU A 167 3.89 -5.41 -7.05
N ASN A 168 4.89 -6.19 -7.45
CA ASN A 168 4.90 -6.91 -8.72
C ASN A 168 4.63 -8.40 -8.42
N VAL A 169 3.54 -8.93 -8.96
CA VAL A 169 3.11 -10.31 -8.70
C VAL A 169 4.13 -11.35 -9.19
N GLU A 170 4.84 -11.06 -10.29
CA GLU A 170 5.84 -11.96 -10.86
C GLU A 170 7.03 -12.20 -9.93
N THR A 171 7.31 -11.27 -9.02
CA THR A 171 8.46 -11.36 -8.10
C THR A 171 8.12 -12.01 -6.76
N ILE A 172 6.84 -12.30 -6.49
CA ILE A 172 6.40 -12.78 -5.16
C ILE A 172 7.09 -14.11 -4.82
N HIS A 173 7.04 -15.08 -5.72
CA HIS A 173 7.58 -16.41 -5.45
C HIS A 173 9.10 -16.40 -5.21
N ASP A 174 9.85 -15.65 -6.01
CA ASP A 174 11.30 -15.52 -5.85
C ASP A 174 11.66 -14.90 -4.50
N ARG A 175 10.91 -13.87 -4.10
CA ARG A 175 11.09 -13.19 -2.82
C ARG A 175 10.73 -14.09 -1.65
N VAL A 176 9.63 -14.86 -1.75
CA VAL A 176 9.27 -15.85 -0.72
C VAL A 176 10.35 -16.93 -0.59
N ASN A 177 10.87 -17.45 -1.70
CA ASN A 177 11.98 -18.42 -1.69
C ASN A 177 13.24 -17.83 -1.04
N GLN A 178 13.60 -16.60 -1.39
CA GLN A 178 14.76 -15.92 -0.79
C GLN A 178 14.59 -15.78 0.73
N LEU A 179 13.42 -15.33 1.18
CA LEU A 179 13.13 -15.21 2.61
C LEU A 179 13.13 -16.57 3.31
N GLY A 180 12.57 -17.61 2.66
CA GLY A 180 12.58 -18.99 3.15
C GLY A 180 13.99 -19.54 3.35
N ASN A 181 14.88 -19.32 2.41
CA ASN A 181 16.29 -19.72 2.51
C ASN A 181 16.99 -19.01 3.68
N ILE A 182 16.78 -17.71 3.84
CA ILE A 182 17.33 -16.93 4.96
C ILE A 182 16.78 -17.44 6.30
N ALA A 183 15.49 -17.75 6.37
CA ALA A 183 14.88 -18.28 7.60
C ALA A 183 15.46 -19.65 7.99
N GLN A 184 15.84 -20.47 7.02
CA GLN A 184 16.45 -21.79 7.23
C GLN A 184 17.97 -21.71 7.48
N GLY A 185 18.58 -20.55 7.28
CA GLY A 185 20.02 -20.34 7.45
C GLY A 185 20.86 -20.87 6.28
N LEU A 186 20.24 -20.93 5.09
CA LEU A 186 20.87 -21.34 3.83
C LEU A 186 21.41 -20.13 3.06
#